data_743d46fbfb67cccb2425c57f061b4833
#
_entry.id   743d46fbfb67cccb2425c57f061b4833
#
_cell.length_a   1.000
_cell.length_b   1.000
_cell.length_c   1.000
_cell.angle_alpha   90.00
_cell.angle_beta   90.00
_cell.angle_gamma   90.00
#
_symmetry.space_group_name_H-M   'P 1'
#
loop_
_entity.id
_entity.type
_entity.pdbx_description
1 polymer ?
#
loop_
_entity_poly.entity_id
_entity_poly.type
_entity_poly.pdbx_seq_one_letter_code
_entity_poly.pdbx_strand_id
1 'polypeptide(L)'
;MDFWRPLYSETAFVQGKFSVDQYINFFLDLLARYNEKTNRSLKDFDALLFHLPYTKMGLKALRKSVEAADTDDQERLLSGFDISKYYNAIVGNIYTGSLYLSLVSLLENSQTLEAGDRIGLFSYGSGSVGEFFTGVLVPGYEEYLNIDHHTAMLKNRRALSVEEYEQIFEEKLPVGEKDYTVDTTNDPAPFVFTGVTEHMRQYKRQA
;
A
#
# COMPACT_ATOMS: atom_id res chain seq x y z
N MET A 1 -19.60 11.16 -4.25
CA MET A 1 -18.36 10.38 -4.37
C MET A 1 -17.20 11.17 -3.81
N ASP A 2 -16.36 10.52 -3.05
CA ASP A 2 -15.17 11.13 -2.42
C ASP A 2 -14.02 11.34 -3.40
N PHE A 3 -13.95 10.49 -4.44
CA PHE A 3 -12.94 10.51 -5.49
C PHE A 3 -13.54 10.00 -6.81
N TRP A 4 -13.30 10.69 -7.92
CA TRP A 4 -13.82 10.29 -9.23
C TRP A 4 -13.12 11.03 -10.37
N ARG A 5 -13.15 10.46 -11.55
CA ARG A 5 -12.64 11.09 -12.77
C ARG A 5 -13.77 11.26 -13.77
N PRO A 6 -14.16 12.51 -14.10
CA PRO A 6 -15.15 12.77 -15.12
C PRO A 6 -14.63 12.46 -16.53
N LEU A 7 -15.53 12.24 -17.48
CA LEU A 7 -15.15 11.90 -18.86
C LEU A 7 -14.40 13.01 -19.59
N TYR A 8 -14.56 14.26 -19.16
CA TYR A 8 -13.94 15.43 -19.75
C TYR A 8 -12.55 15.79 -19.14
N SER A 9 -12.06 15.01 -18.21
CA SER A 9 -10.79 15.31 -17.53
C SER A 9 -9.92 14.06 -17.42
N GLU A 10 -8.62 14.23 -17.68
CA GLU A 10 -7.60 13.22 -17.40
C GLU A 10 -7.23 13.18 -15.91
N THR A 11 -7.49 14.28 -15.20
CA THR A 11 -7.21 14.41 -13.76
C THR A 11 -8.42 14.01 -12.94
N ALA A 12 -8.20 13.20 -11.92
CA ALA A 12 -9.22 12.84 -10.94
C ALA A 12 -9.47 13.98 -9.95
N PHE A 13 -10.73 14.09 -9.50
CA PHE A 13 -11.14 15.02 -8.46
C PHE A 13 -11.35 14.30 -7.14
N VAL A 14 -10.97 14.95 -6.06
CA VAL A 14 -11.13 14.43 -4.70
C VAL A 14 -11.65 15.51 -3.76
N GLN A 15 -12.61 15.10 -2.92
CA GLN A 15 -13.03 15.90 -1.77
C GLN A 15 -12.30 15.40 -0.53
N GLY A 16 -11.06 15.87 -0.32
CA GLY A 16 -10.09 15.27 0.58
C GLY A 16 -10.57 15.09 2.02
N LYS A 17 -11.27 16.08 2.60
CA LYS A 17 -11.81 15.96 3.96
C LYS A 17 -12.88 14.86 4.03
N PHE A 18 -13.81 14.87 3.10
CA PHE A 18 -14.87 13.85 3.02
C PHE A 18 -14.30 12.45 2.82
N SER A 19 -13.28 12.32 1.96
CA SER A 19 -12.60 11.04 1.74
C SER A 19 -11.95 10.48 3.01
N VAL A 20 -11.30 11.34 3.80
CA VAL A 20 -10.73 10.94 5.10
C VAL A 20 -11.81 10.48 6.08
N ASP A 21 -12.93 11.21 6.15
CA ASP A 21 -14.04 10.86 7.04
C ASP A 21 -14.68 9.52 6.61
N GLN A 22 -14.87 9.29 5.31
CA GLN A 22 -15.37 8.00 4.79
C GLN A 22 -14.41 6.84 5.12
N TYR A 23 -13.12 7.02 4.90
CA TYR A 23 -12.11 6.01 5.23
C TYR A 23 -12.20 5.58 6.70
N ILE A 24 -12.26 6.55 7.63
CA ILE A 24 -12.33 6.26 9.06
C ILE A 24 -13.66 5.58 9.41
N ASN A 25 -14.79 6.09 8.89
CA ASN A 25 -16.12 5.54 9.17
C ASN A 25 -16.25 4.10 8.66
N PHE A 26 -15.77 3.81 7.44
CA PHE A 26 -15.75 2.45 6.90
C PHE A 26 -14.92 1.50 7.77
N PHE A 27 -13.74 1.92 8.20
CA PHE A 27 -12.92 1.10 9.09
C PHE A 27 -13.64 0.75 10.39
N LEU A 28 -14.19 1.77 11.07
CA LEU A 28 -14.86 1.56 12.36
C LEU A 28 -16.11 0.68 12.22
N ASP A 29 -16.94 0.91 11.19
CA ASP A 29 -18.13 0.10 10.94
C ASP A 29 -17.78 -1.36 10.61
N LEU A 30 -16.81 -1.56 9.73
CA LEU A 30 -16.38 -2.92 9.34
C LEU A 30 -15.71 -3.68 10.47
N LEU A 31 -14.90 -3.01 11.30
CA LEU A 31 -14.30 -3.61 12.49
C LEU A 31 -15.39 -4.02 13.49
N ALA A 32 -16.38 -3.15 13.73
CA ALA A 32 -17.50 -3.47 14.62
C ALA A 32 -18.30 -4.68 14.12
N ARG A 33 -18.64 -4.72 12.82
CA ARG A 33 -19.34 -5.86 12.20
C ARG A 33 -18.52 -7.15 12.24
N TYR A 34 -17.21 -7.06 12.04
CA TYR A 34 -16.31 -8.21 12.14
C TYR A 34 -16.32 -8.75 13.57
N ASN A 35 -16.17 -7.87 14.56
CA ASN A 35 -16.15 -8.22 15.97
C ASN A 35 -17.48 -8.89 16.39
N GLU A 36 -18.61 -8.36 16.00
CA GLU A 36 -19.93 -8.94 16.24
C GLU A 36 -20.07 -10.34 15.63
N LYS A 37 -19.71 -10.49 14.34
CA LYS A 37 -19.82 -11.78 13.62
C LYS A 37 -18.90 -12.87 14.17
N THR A 38 -17.75 -12.50 14.70
CA THR A 38 -16.72 -13.46 15.12
C THR A 38 -16.59 -13.58 16.64
N ASN A 39 -17.32 -12.78 17.39
CA ASN A 39 -17.20 -12.64 18.84
C ASN A 39 -15.76 -12.32 19.28
N ARG A 40 -15.10 -11.41 18.54
CA ARG A 40 -13.74 -10.91 18.79
C ARG A 40 -13.76 -9.45 19.18
N SER A 41 -12.62 -8.97 19.66
CA SER A 41 -12.39 -7.57 20.03
C SER A 41 -10.95 -7.18 19.66
N LEU A 42 -10.53 -5.95 19.98
CA LEU A 42 -9.19 -5.46 19.68
C LEU A 42 -8.06 -6.30 20.31
N LYS A 43 -8.32 -6.92 21.46
CA LYS A 43 -7.36 -7.80 22.14
C LYS A 43 -7.00 -9.07 21.37
N ASP A 44 -7.84 -9.44 20.39
CA ASP A 44 -7.65 -10.66 19.58
C ASP A 44 -6.78 -10.41 18.33
N PHE A 45 -6.26 -9.21 18.17
CA PHE A 45 -5.37 -8.84 17.07
C PHE A 45 -3.97 -8.47 17.57
N ASP A 46 -2.94 -9.03 16.96
CA ASP A 46 -1.54 -8.69 17.23
C ASP A 46 -1.12 -7.45 16.44
N ALA A 47 -1.71 -7.23 15.28
CA ALA A 47 -1.57 -5.99 14.52
C ALA A 47 -2.81 -5.68 13.68
N LEU A 48 -2.98 -4.38 13.37
CA LEU A 48 -3.96 -3.87 12.41
C LEU A 48 -3.26 -3.12 11.30
N LEU A 49 -3.47 -3.56 10.07
CA LEU A 49 -2.89 -3.02 8.86
C LEU A 49 -3.92 -2.25 8.03
N PHE A 50 -3.43 -1.28 7.29
CA PHE A 50 -4.27 -0.34 6.58
C PHE A 50 -3.81 -0.13 5.15
N HIS A 51 -4.76 0.04 4.24
CA HIS A 51 -4.49 0.72 2.98
C HIS A 51 -4.02 2.14 3.28
N LEU A 52 -2.83 2.51 2.79
CA LEU A 52 -2.18 3.77 3.11
C LEU A 52 -1.99 4.65 1.87
N PRO A 53 -2.96 5.51 1.52
CA PRO A 53 -2.72 6.57 0.53
C PRO A 53 -1.58 7.51 0.99
N TYR A 54 -1.47 7.72 2.29
CA TYR A 54 -0.36 8.32 3.01
C TYR A 54 -0.35 7.80 4.46
N THR A 55 0.82 7.74 5.05
CA THR A 55 1.05 7.02 6.33
C THR A 55 0.17 7.49 7.49
N LYS A 56 -0.17 8.80 7.56
CA LYS A 56 -1.00 9.36 8.64
C LYS A 56 -2.49 8.95 8.55
N MET A 57 -2.97 8.44 7.41
CA MET A 57 -4.38 8.08 7.23
C MET A 57 -4.76 6.91 8.13
N GLY A 58 -4.03 5.80 8.06
CA GLY A 58 -4.25 4.63 8.90
C GLY A 58 -4.12 4.94 10.39
N LEU A 59 -3.15 5.78 10.77
CA LEU A 59 -2.98 6.20 12.16
C LEU A 59 -4.21 6.92 12.73
N LYS A 60 -4.87 7.75 11.91
CA LYS A 60 -6.10 8.43 12.35
C LYS A 60 -7.23 7.45 12.64
N ALA A 61 -7.41 6.45 11.78
CA ALA A 61 -8.43 5.42 11.96
C ALA A 61 -8.10 4.54 13.17
N LEU A 62 -6.86 4.08 13.29
CA LEU A 62 -6.39 3.25 14.39
C LEU A 62 -6.59 3.96 15.75
N ARG A 63 -6.13 5.20 15.87
CA ARG A 63 -6.30 5.97 17.14
C ARG A 63 -7.76 6.06 17.58
N LYS A 64 -8.69 6.26 16.63
CA LYS A 64 -10.11 6.27 16.96
C LYS A 64 -10.63 4.92 17.43
N SER A 65 -10.14 3.82 16.87
CA SER A 65 -10.60 2.47 17.25
C SER A 65 -10.07 2.03 18.61
N VAL A 66 -8.89 2.50 19.01
CA VAL A 66 -8.26 2.10 20.28
C VAL A 66 -8.53 3.07 21.43
N GLU A 67 -9.27 4.16 21.20
CA GLU A 67 -9.51 5.22 22.20
C GLU A 67 -10.10 4.70 23.52
N ALA A 68 -10.92 3.67 23.46
CA ALA A 68 -11.54 3.01 24.62
C ALA A 68 -10.92 1.66 24.99
N ALA A 69 -9.82 1.28 24.35
CA ALA A 69 -9.13 0.01 24.64
C ALA A 69 -8.21 0.16 25.87
N ASP A 70 -7.82 -0.98 26.44
CA ASP A 70 -6.81 -1.01 27.49
C ASP A 70 -5.45 -0.52 26.99
N THR A 71 -4.61 -0.02 27.90
CA THR A 71 -3.30 0.57 27.57
C THR A 71 -2.42 -0.40 26.80
N ASP A 72 -2.38 -1.66 27.21
CA ASP A 72 -1.55 -2.71 26.57
C ASP A 72 -1.98 -2.95 25.12
N ASP A 73 -3.30 -2.99 24.85
CA ASP A 73 -3.85 -3.12 23.51
C ASP A 73 -3.54 -1.91 22.64
N GLN A 74 -3.65 -0.70 23.23
CA GLN A 74 -3.29 0.53 22.53
C GLN A 74 -1.80 0.52 22.11
N GLU A 75 -0.90 0.22 23.04
CA GLU A 75 0.55 0.20 22.79
C GLU A 75 0.92 -0.86 21.76
N ARG A 76 0.39 -2.08 21.88
CA ARG A 76 0.62 -3.16 20.93
C ARG A 76 0.20 -2.78 19.51
N LEU A 77 -1.05 -2.31 19.33
CA LEU A 77 -1.60 -2.01 18.02
C LEU A 77 -0.94 -0.77 17.39
N LEU A 78 -0.60 0.25 18.17
CA LEU A 78 0.11 1.44 17.69
C LEU A 78 1.56 1.11 17.31
N SER A 79 2.24 0.28 18.09
CA SER A 79 3.60 -0.19 17.78
C SER A 79 3.61 -1.02 16.50
N GLY A 80 2.68 -1.98 16.36
CA GLY A 80 2.52 -2.77 15.14
C GLY A 80 2.25 -1.90 13.91
N PHE A 81 1.44 -0.86 14.07
CA PHE A 81 1.20 0.11 12.99
C PHE A 81 2.47 0.87 12.59
N ASP A 82 3.26 1.32 13.56
CA ASP A 82 4.51 2.05 13.28
C ASP A 82 5.52 1.20 12.51
N ILE A 83 5.61 -0.10 12.80
CA ILE A 83 6.41 -1.05 12.05
C ILE A 83 5.82 -1.26 10.64
N SER A 84 4.52 -1.46 10.54
CA SER A 84 3.86 -1.78 9.27
C SER A 84 3.95 -0.66 8.23
N LYS A 85 3.95 0.60 8.65
CA LYS A 85 4.02 1.76 7.75
C LYS A 85 5.43 2.06 7.22
N TYR A 86 6.47 1.39 7.74
CA TYR A 86 7.87 1.76 7.46
C TYR A 86 8.20 1.73 5.96
N TYR A 87 7.88 0.65 5.25
CA TYR A 87 8.09 0.58 3.81
C TYR A 87 7.19 1.55 3.04
N ASN A 88 5.95 1.75 3.48
CA ASN A 88 5.07 2.75 2.87
C ASN A 88 5.61 4.18 2.97
N ALA A 89 6.29 4.53 4.07
CA ALA A 89 6.91 5.84 4.23
C ALA A 89 8.06 6.07 3.23
N ILE A 90 8.72 4.99 2.80
CA ILE A 90 9.85 5.05 1.86
C ILE A 90 9.36 4.99 0.40
N VAL A 91 8.35 4.17 0.10
CA VAL A 91 7.86 3.91 -1.25
C VAL A 91 6.80 4.93 -1.69
N GLY A 92 5.95 5.36 -0.76
CA GLY A 92 4.81 6.22 -1.04
C GLY A 92 3.54 5.44 -1.42
N ASN A 93 2.59 6.12 -2.05
CA ASN A 93 1.32 5.53 -2.43
C ASN A 93 1.47 4.61 -3.66
N ILE A 94 1.12 3.34 -3.50
CA ILE A 94 1.05 2.34 -4.58
C ILE A 94 -0.37 1.75 -4.69
N TYR A 95 -1.38 2.56 -4.42
CA TYR A 95 -2.80 2.16 -4.46
C TYR A 95 -3.07 0.90 -3.61
N THR A 96 -3.75 -0.08 -4.18
CA THR A 96 -4.11 -1.34 -3.50
C THR A 96 -2.89 -2.07 -2.93
N GLY A 97 -1.74 -1.95 -3.57
CA GLY A 97 -0.48 -2.56 -3.09
C GLY A 97 -0.02 -2.04 -1.73
N SER A 98 -0.45 -0.84 -1.32
CA SER A 98 -0.01 -0.23 -0.05
C SER A 98 -0.40 -1.06 1.19
N LEU A 99 -1.53 -1.76 1.17
CA LEU A 99 -1.94 -2.66 2.25
C LEU A 99 -0.99 -3.87 2.37
N TYR A 100 -0.66 -4.48 1.24
CA TYR A 100 0.26 -5.62 1.21
C TYR A 100 1.71 -5.21 1.49
N LEU A 101 2.09 -3.99 1.08
CA LEU A 101 3.38 -3.42 1.48
C LEU A 101 3.46 -3.21 3.00
N SER A 102 2.34 -2.81 3.63
CA SER A 102 2.24 -2.75 5.10
C SER A 102 2.41 -4.13 5.74
N LEU A 103 1.83 -5.17 5.14
CA LEU A 103 1.98 -6.54 5.62
C LEU A 103 3.44 -7.00 5.52
N VAL A 104 4.08 -6.84 4.36
CA VAL A 104 5.50 -7.19 4.18
C VAL A 104 6.38 -6.41 5.16
N SER A 105 6.13 -5.10 5.31
CA SER A 105 6.86 -4.26 6.27
C SER A 105 6.73 -4.78 7.70
N LEU A 106 5.53 -5.14 8.13
CA LEU A 106 5.29 -5.70 9.46
C LEU A 106 6.04 -7.02 9.66
N LEU A 107 5.88 -7.97 8.74
CA LEU A 107 6.46 -9.30 8.85
C LEU A 107 8.00 -9.29 8.83
N GLU A 108 8.59 -8.39 8.07
CA GLU A 108 10.05 -8.29 7.93
C GLU A 108 10.74 -7.47 9.02
N ASN A 109 10.02 -6.58 9.71
CA ASN A 109 10.61 -5.67 10.69
C ASN A 109 10.11 -5.90 12.14
N SER A 110 9.10 -6.73 12.35
CA SER A 110 8.64 -7.10 13.70
C SER A 110 9.60 -8.10 14.34
N GLN A 111 9.81 -7.94 15.65
CA GLN A 111 10.60 -8.86 16.47
C GLN A 111 9.73 -9.65 17.46
N THR A 112 8.41 -9.45 17.41
CA THR A 112 7.48 -9.98 18.41
C THR A 112 6.39 -10.87 17.83
N LEU A 113 6.24 -10.91 16.50
CA LEU A 113 5.24 -11.74 15.84
C LEU A 113 5.64 -13.21 15.83
N GLU A 114 4.67 -14.07 16.10
CA GLU A 114 4.84 -15.51 16.13
C GLU A 114 3.75 -16.23 15.32
N ALA A 115 3.98 -17.50 15.03
CA ALA A 115 2.95 -18.34 14.42
C ALA A 115 1.73 -18.45 15.34
N GLY A 116 0.55 -18.22 14.80
CA GLY A 116 -0.71 -18.12 15.54
C GLY A 116 -1.24 -16.70 15.70
N ASP A 117 -0.37 -15.70 15.56
CA ASP A 117 -0.75 -14.29 15.65
C ASP A 117 -1.75 -13.89 14.57
N ARG A 118 -2.70 -13.05 14.94
CA ARG A 118 -3.79 -12.59 14.08
C ARG A 118 -3.57 -11.16 13.63
N ILE A 119 -3.54 -11.01 12.32
CA ILE A 119 -3.38 -9.70 11.67
C ILE A 119 -4.72 -9.29 11.06
N GLY A 120 -5.22 -8.12 11.43
CA GLY A 120 -6.37 -7.49 10.79
C GLY A 120 -5.90 -6.61 9.63
N LEU A 121 -6.61 -6.65 8.49
CA LEU A 121 -6.27 -5.93 7.27
C LEU A 121 -7.49 -5.13 6.80
N PHE A 122 -7.32 -3.82 6.70
CA PHE A 122 -8.32 -2.90 6.18
C PHE A 122 -7.93 -2.39 4.80
N SER A 123 -8.68 -2.82 3.80
CA SER A 123 -8.62 -2.33 2.41
C SER A 123 -9.65 -1.24 2.20
N TYR A 124 -9.27 -0.19 1.48
CA TYR A 124 -10.17 0.89 1.13
C TYR A 124 -9.94 1.34 -0.31
N GLY A 125 -11.03 1.48 -1.06
CA GLY A 125 -11.05 2.07 -2.39
C GLY A 125 -11.97 3.27 -2.41
N SER A 126 -11.45 4.43 -2.82
CA SER A 126 -12.27 5.63 -2.98
C SER A 126 -13.37 5.42 -4.01
N GLY A 127 -14.55 6.00 -3.73
CA GLY A 127 -15.65 5.92 -4.66
C GLY A 127 -16.97 5.29 -4.22
N SER A 128 -17.10 4.55 -3.10
CA SER A 128 -16.20 4.11 -2.04
C SER A 128 -16.54 2.67 -1.64
N VAL A 129 -15.52 1.87 -1.41
CA VAL A 129 -15.64 0.47 -0.97
C VAL A 129 -14.62 0.22 0.14
N GLY A 130 -15.06 -0.42 1.23
CA GLY A 130 -14.18 -0.86 2.29
C GLY A 130 -14.30 -2.37 2.51
N GLU A 131 -13.21 -3.02 2.86
CA GLU A 131 -13.17 -4.42 3.25
C GLU A 131 -12.26 -4.60 4.47
N PHE A 132 -12.73 -5.38 5.45
CA PHE A 132 -11.93 -5.80 6.58
C PHE A 132 -11.88 -7.32 6.64
N PHE A 133 -10.68 -7.85 6.63
CA PHE A 133 -10.43 -9.29 6.71
C PHE A 133 -9.25 -9.58 7.62
N THR A 134 -9.02 -10.84 7.95
CA THR A 134 -7.93 -11.23 8.84
C THR A 134 -7.16 -12.42 8.30
N GLY A 135 -5.88 -12.45 8.63
CA GLY A 135 -5.01 -13.60 8.48
C GLY A 135 -4.47 -14.07 9.82
N VAL A 136 -4.06 -15.32 9.88
CA VAL A 136 -3.31 -15.89 11.01
C VAL A 136 -1.98 -16.36 10.49
N LEU A 137 -0.89 -16.00 11.17
CA LEU A 137 0.45 -16.40 10.76
C LEU A 137 0.61 -17.93 10.95
N VAL A 138 1.09 -18.58 9.92
CA VAL A 138 1.33 -20.03 9.94
C VAL A 138 2.77 -20.31 10.35
N PRO A 139 3.06 -21.50 10.96
CA PRO A 139 4.44 -21.90 11.24
C PRO A 139 5.30 -21.90 9.96
N GLY A 140 6.50 -21.35 10.06
CA GLY A 140 7.44 -21.26 8.94
C GLY A 140 7.19 -20.10 7.97
N TYR A 141 6.33 -19.13 8.30
CA TYR A 141 6.10 -17.95 7.46
C TYR A 141 7.38 -17.14 7.22
N GLU A 142 8.32 -17.20 8.15
CA GLU A 142 9.61 -16.51 8.09
C GLU A 142 10.47 -16.96 6.90
N GLU A 143 10.33 -18.21 6.44
CA GLU A 143 11.05 -18.77 5.30
C GLU A 143 10.69 -18.09 3.97
N TYR A 144 9.53 -17.41 3.92
CA TYR A 144 9.04 -16.69 2.75
C TYR A 144 9.39 -15.20 2.75
N LEU A 145 10.03 -14.70 3.82
CA LEU A 145 10.47 -13.30 3.92
C LEU A 145 11.74 -13.09 3.08
N ASN A 146 11.90 -11.90 2.54
CA ASN A 146 13.02 -11.59 1.65
C ASN A 146 13.69 -10.27 2.02
N ILE A 147 14.03 -10.15 3.30
CA ILE A 147 14.49 -8.93 3.98
C ILE A 147 15.71 -8.32 3.27
N ASP A 148 16.72 -9.14 2.98
CA ASP A 148 17.96 -8.67 2.33
C ASP A 148 17.68 -8.11 0.93
N HIS A 149 16.86 -8.80 0.14
CA HIS A 149 16.49 -8.36 -1.19
C HIS A 149 15.70 -7.04 -1.15
N HIS A 150 14.67 -6.94 -0.31
CA HIS A 150 13.87 -5.74 -0.21
C HIS A 150 14.69 -4.56 0.33
N THR A 151 15.55 -4.81 1.31
CA THR A 151 16.48 -3.79 1.83
C THR A 151 17.44 -3.30 0.75
N ALA A 152 18.04 -4.20 -0.03
CA ALA A 152 18.92 -3.85 -1.14
C ALA A 152 18.17 -3.06 -2.22
N MET A 153 16.98 -3.51 -2.62
CA MET A 153 16.14 -2.83 -3.61
C MET A 153 15.81 -1.39 -3.18
N LEU A 154 15.44 -1.17 -1.92
CA LEU A 154 15.12 0.16 -1.41
C LEU A 154 16.36 1.07 -1.31
N LYS A 155 17.52 0.52 -0.95
CA LYS A 155 18.79 1.26 -0.87
C LYS A 155 19.37 1.63 -2.22
N ASN A 156 19.17 0.79 -3.23
CA ASN A 156 19.73 0.98 -4.57
C ASN A 156 18.95 1.98 -5.45
N ARG A 157 17.89 2.58 -4.93
CA ARG A 157 17.15 3.60 -5.67
C ARG A 157 18.00 4.85 -5.85
N ARG A 158 18.02 5.40 -7.08
CA ARG A 158 18.69 6.65 -7.40
C ARG A 158 17.89 7.83 -6.82
N ALA A 159 18.53 8.69 -6.06
CA ALA A 159 17.92 9.96 -5.70
C ALA A 159 17.92 10.90 -6.92
N LEU A 160 16.81 11.58 -7.14
CA LEU A 160 16.63 12.56 -8.21
C LEU A 160 16.63 13.96 -7.62
N SER A 161 17.06 14.95 -8.40
CA SER A 161 16.72 16.34 -8.14
C SER A 161 15.23 16.58 -8.41
N VAL A 162 14.70 17.73 -7.94
CA VAL A 162 13.31 18.10 -8.24
C VAL A 162 13.10 18.26 -9.74
N GLU A 163 14.05 18.87 -10.42
CA GLU A 163 14.01 19.11 -11.87
C GLU A 163 14.02 17.78 -12.65
N GLU A 164 14.87 16.82 -12.26
CA GLU A 164 14.90 15.48 -12.88
C GLU A 164 13.56 14.74 -12.64
N TYR A 165 13.00 14.84 -11.43
CA TYR A 165 11.71 14.24 -11.12
C TYR A 165 10.58 14.84 -11.97
N GLU A 166 10.53 16.17 -12.09
CA GLU A 166 9.51 16.86 -12.89
C GLU A 166 9.61 16.48 -14.36
N GLN A 167 10.80 16.39 -14.92
CA GLN A 167 11.03 15.96 -16.30
C GLN A 167 10.48 14.53 -16.53
N ILE A 168 10.82 13.59 -15.66
CA ILE A 168 10.33 12.19 -15.75
C ILE A 168 8.82 12.13 -15.55
N PHE A 169 8.26 12.94 -14.64
CA PHE A 169 6.82 12.96 -14.35
C PHE A 169 6.01 13.51 -15.54
N GLU A 170 6.53 14.49 -16.26
CA GLU A 170 5.88 15.07 -17.44
C GLU A 170 6.14 14.26 -18.73
N GLU A 171 7.06 13.29 -18.71
CA GLU A 171 7.34 12.43 -19.85
C GLU A 171 6.10 11.62 -20.22
N LYS A 172 5.75 11.65 -21.50
CA LYS A 172 4.61 10.92 -22.04
C LYS A 172 5.06 10.04 -23.19
N LEU A 173 4.61 8.80 -23.18
CA LEU A 173 4.73 7.95 -24.36
C LEU A 173 3.90 8.53 -25.51
N PRO A 174 4.33 8.32 -26.77
CA PRO A 174 3.56 8.72 -27.93
C PRO A 174 2.12 8.18 -27.87
N VAL A 175 1.15 9.04 -28.15
CA VAL A 175 -0.27 8.67 -28.21
C VAL A 175 -0.69 8.60 -29.67
N GLY A 176 -1.34 7.52 -30.05
CA GLY A 176 -1.87 7.32 -31.40
C GLY A 176 -1.70 5.89 -31.92
N GLU A 177 -2.06 5.70 -33.19
CA GLU A 177 -2.03 4.39 -33.84
C GLU A 177 -0.70 4.07 -34.58
N LYS A 178 0.24 5.00 -34.51
CA LYS A 178 1.53 4.86 -35.23
C LYS A 178 2.50 4.00 -34.40
N ASP A 179 3.28 3.20 -35.11
CA ASP A 179 4.41 2.51 -34.57
C ASP A 179 5.45 3.49 -34.00
N TYR A 180 6.07 3.13 -32.89
CA TYR A 180 7.13 3.91 -32.28
C TYR A 180 8.13 3.02 -31.52
N THR A 181 9.33 3.53 -31.31
CA THR A 181 10.36 2.89 -30.49
C THR A 181 10.69 3.76 -29.27
N VAL A 182 11.14 3.11 -28.21
CA VAL A 182 11.58 3.74 -26.95
C VAL A 182 13.09 3.51 -26.80
N ASP A 183 13.81 4.56 -26.40
CA ASP A 183 15.22 4.42 -26.02
C ASP A 183 15.34 3.70 -24.69
N THR A 184 16.02 2.55 -24.70
CA THR A 184 16.24 1.72 -23.52
C THR A 184 17.70 1.68 -23.08
N THR A 185 18.54 2.59 -23.57
CA THR A 185 20.00 2.56 -23.37
C THR A 185 20.39 2.62 -21.88
N ASN A 186 19.62 3.35 -21.08
CA ASN A 186 19.90 3.55 -19.66
C ASN A 186 18.94 2.83 -18.73
N ASP A 187 18.10 1.93 -19.25
CA ASP A 187 17.19 1.13 -18.43
C ASP A 187 17.90 -0.11 -17.89
N PRO A 188 18.11 -0.28 -16.58
CA PRO A 188 18.81 -1.40 -15.99
C PRO A 188 17.95 -2.67 -15.85
N ALA A 189 16.68 -2.61 -16.24
CA ALA A 189 15.76 -3.73 -16.06
C ALA A 189 16.14 -4.92 -16.95
N PRO A 190 16.01 -6.17 -16.47
CA PRO A 190 16.30 -7.35 -17.29
C PRO A 190 15.33 -7.53 -18.47
N PHE A 191 14.15 -6.92 -18.41
CA PHE A 191 13.18 -6.85 -19.50
C PHE A 191 12.73 -5.41 -19.68
N VAL A 192 12.87 -4.90 -20.89
CA VAL A 192 12.54 -3.51 -21.22
C VAL A 192 11.49 -3.42 -22.31
N PHE A 193 10.62 -2.44 -22.21
CA PHE A 193 9.68 -2.11 -23.26
C PHE A 193 10.39 -1.31 -24.34
N THR A 194 10.35 -1.81 -25.60
CA THR A 194 11.09 -1.23 -26.73
C THR A 194 10.22 -0.43 -27.67
N GLY A 195 8.90 -0.47 -27.54
CA GLY A 195 8.00 0.28 -28.40
C GLY A 195 6.71 -0.47 -28.72
N VAL A 196 6.03 0.02 -29.75
CA VAL A 196 4.81 -0.59 -30.31
C VAL A 196 5.00 -0.78 -31.81
N THR A 197 4.63 -1.94 -32.31
CA THR A 197 4.61 -2.26 -33.75
C THR A 197 3.30 -3.00 -34.06
N GLU A 198 2.57 -2.55 -35.06
CA GLU A 198 1.28 -3.13 -35.47
C GLU A 198 0.32 -3.32 -34.28
N HIS A 199 0.18 -2.27 -33.43
CA HIS A 199 -0.60 -2.25 -32.19
C HIS A 199 -0.15 -3.22 -31.09
N MET A 200 0.97 -3.92 -31.27
CA MET A 200 1.53 -4.86 -30.30
C MET A 200 2.69 -4.22 -29.52
N ARG A 201 2.70 -4.35 -28.21
CA ARG A 201 3.83 -3.96 -27.36
C ARG A 201 5.01 -4.88 -27.59
N GLN A 202 6.19 -4.30 -27.81
CA GLN A 202 7.43 -5.01 -28.00
C GLN A 202 8.28 -4.96 -26.72
N TYR A 203 8.86 -6.09 -26.35
CA TYR A 203 9.74 -6.20 -25.19
C TYR A 203 11.04 -6.91 -25.59
N LYS A 204 12.13 -6.53 -24.96
CA LYS A 204 13.44 -7.16 -25.14
C LYS A 204 14.00 -7.57 -23.78
N ARG A 205 14.58 -8.75 -23.71
CA ARG A 205 15.44 -9.14 -22.61
C ARG A 205 16.81 -8.50 -22.81
N GLN A 206 17.29 -7.83 -21.77
CA GLN A 206 18.68 -7.35 -21.71
C GLN A 206 19.58 -8.47 -21.16
N ALA A 207 20.84 -8.49 -21.59
CA ALA A 207 21.81 -9.50 -21.19
C ALA A 207 22.36 -9.22 -19.78
#